data_eb303e4fcf51de66f5cc784d1e54a542
#
_entry.id   eb303e4fcf51de66f5cc784d1e54a542
#
_cell.length_a   1.000
_cell.length_b   1.000
_cell.length_c   1.000
_cell.angle_alpha   90.00
_cell.angle_beta   90.00
_cell.angle_gamma   90.00
#
_symmetry.space_group_name_H-M   'P 1'
#
loop_
_entity.id
_entity.type
_entity.pdbx_description
1 polymer ?
#
loop_
_entity_poly.entity_id
_entity_poly.type
_entity_poly.pdbx_seq_one_letter_code
_entity_poly.pdbx_strand_id
1 'polypeptide(L)'
;MKPRCVPQDPLMVDRRQLVWAVPALAAGVATLGSASAAGPSLNGAAAPSSVTHYRTKKVDGINIFYREAGPQSAPVVLLLHGFPTSSHMFRNLIPALSDRYHVIAPDYPGYGQSDMPDRANFTYTFDRFGELVDGLLDQLGVVRYAMYVMDYGAPVGWRLALKHPERVTALIVQNGNAYEEGLKEFWNPIRAYWSDHSEAHRKALYVLVAPETTKFQYTGGVSDVSRISPDNWVHDQALLDRPGNAEIQMDLFYDYRTNLPLYPEVQAYFRRYQPPTLIVWGKNDKIFPADGAYPYKRDLRKVEFHLIDTGHFALEDRADEMVPLIRAFLARNATRT
;
A
#
# COMPACT_ATOMS: atom_id res chain seq x y z
N MET A 1 45.11 -30.89 44.62
CA MET A 1 44.40 -30.32 43.49
C MET A 1 43.32 -31.33 43.07
N LYS A 2 42.05 -31.01 43.30
CA LYS A 2 40.91 -31.82 42.88
C LYS A 2 40.36 -31.29 41.58
N PRO A 3 39.97 -32.10 40.57
CA PRO A 3 39.33 -31.63 39.35
C PRO A 3 37.88 -31.24 39.59
N ARG A 4 37.42 -30.15 38.98
CA ARG A 4 36.06 -29.66 38.98
C ARG A 4 35.19 -30.48 38.00
N CYS A 5 34.06 -30.99 38.48
CA CYS A 5 33.00 -31.54 37.66
C CYS A 5 32.31 -30.44 36.84
N VAL A 6 32.07 -30.71 35.57
CA VAL A 6 31.22 -29.96 34.66
C VAL A 6 29.80 -30.61 34.71
N PRO A 7 28.72 -29.88 34.86
CA PRO A 7 27.39 -30.44 34.77
C PRO A 7 27.02 -30.76 33.31
N GLN A 8 26.52 -31.95 33.05
CA GLN A 8 25.92 -32.38 31.81
C GLN A 8 24.50 -31.81 31.69
N ASP A 9 24.17 -31.30 30.55
CA ASP A 9 22.89 -30.77 30.17
C ASP A 9 21.96 -31.93 29.71
N PRO A 10 20.78 -32.14 30.29
CA PRO A 10 19.86 -33.17 29.85
C PRO A 10 18.71 -32.53 29.08
N LEU A 11 18.73 -32.52 27.75
CA LEU A 11 17.51 -32.51 26.91
C LEU A 11 17.89 -32.64 25.40
N MET A 12 18.37 -33.83 25.02
CA MET A 12 18.24 -34.32 23.66
C MET A 12 16.89 -35.02 23.53
N VAL A 13 15.94 -34.35 22.89
CA VAL A 13 14.68 -34.99 22.48
C VAL A 13 14.87 -35.62 21.10
N ASP A 14 14.81 -36.96 21.09
CA ASP A 14 14.91 -37.80 19.87
C ASP A 14 13.70 -37.52 18.93
N ARG A 15 13.99 -37.06 17.71
CA ARG A 15 13.04 -36.80 16.65
C ARG A 15 12.78 -38.05 15.81
N ARG A 16 12.27 -39.13 16.39
CA ARG A 16 11.74 -40.26 15.62
C ARG A 16 10.50 -40.82 16.32
N GLN A 17 9.42 -40.88 15.55
CA GLN A 17 8.13 -41.50 15.79
C GLN A 17 6.99 -40.61 16.31
N LEU A 18 6.27 -40.00 15.37
CA LEU A 18 4.82 -39.81 15.49
C LEU A 18 4.17 -40.33 14.19
N VAL A 19 3.85 -41.62 14.21
CA VAL A 19 2.97 -42.26 13.23
C VAL A 19 1.55 -42.18 13.77
N TRP A 20 0.69 -41.45 13.10
CA TRP A 20 -0.74 -41.41 13.43
C TRP A 20 -1.44 -42.57 12.74
N ALA A 21 -1.97 -43.52 13.53
CA ALA A 21 -2.82 -44.58 13.05
C ALA A 21 -4.24 -44.05 12.83
N VAL A 22 -4.76 -44.17 11.61
CA VAL A 22 -6.15 -43.90 11.27
C VAL A 22 -6.95 -45.22 11.42
N PRO A 23 -8.03 -45.27 12.19
CA PRO A 23 -8.90 -46.46 12.20
C PRO A 23 -9.81 -46.46 10.97
N ALA A 24 -9.79 -47.55 10.20
CA ALA A 24 -10.71 -47.82 9.11
C ALA A 24 -12.08 -48.22 9.67
N LEU A 25 -13.12 -47.45 9.40
CA LEU A 25 -14.51 -47.85 9.58
C LEU A 25 -15.03 -48.45 8.28
N ALA A 26 -15.43 -49.70 8.33
CA ALA A 26 -16.13 -50.36 7.24
C ALA A 26 -17.57 -49.88 7.13
N ALA A 27 -17.95 -49.33 5.99
CA ALA A 27 -19.32 -48.93 5.69
C ALA A 27 -20.02 -50.01 4.84
N GLY A 28 -21.17 -50.48 5.36
CA GLY A 28 -22.03 -51.42 4.64
C GLY A 28 -22.72 -50.78 3.46
N VAL A 29 -22.80 -51.53 2.37
CA VAL A 29 -23.50 -51.18 1.13
C VAL A 29 -24.99 -51.42 1.31
N ALA A 30 -25.80 -50.36 1.24
CA ALA A 30 -27.24 -50.44 0.97
C ALA A 30 -27.53 -49.88 -0.41
N THR A 31 -27.92 -50.68 -1.33
CA THR A 31 -28.42 -50.32 -2.67
C THR A 31 -29.85 -49.81 -2.54
N LEU A 32 -30.10 -48.58 -2.88
CA LEU A 32 -31.45 -48.04 -3.14
C LEU A 32 -31.46 -47.32 -4.50
N GLY A 33 -32.53 -47.58 -5.21
CA GLY A 33 -32.70 -47.36 -6.66
C GLY A 33 -32.61 -45.91 -7.14
N SER A 34 -32.22 -45.80 -8.38
CA SER A 34 -32.11 -44.60 -9.18
C SER A 34 -33.49 -43.99 -9.47
N ALA A 35 -33.75 -42.80 -8.99
CA ALA A 35 -34.71 -41.90 -9.58
C ALA A 35 -33.95 -40.69 -10.11
N SER A 36 -33.80 -40.64 -11.46
CA SER A 36 -33.20 -39.50 -12.17
C SER A 36 -34.24 -38.36 -12.20
N ALA A 37 -34.06 -37.38 -11.31
CA ALA A 37 -34.70 -36.11 -11.48
C ALA A 37 -33.66 -35.13 -12.04
N ALA A 38 -33.81 -34.80 -13.32
CA ALA A 38 -33.07 -33.72 -13.94
C ALA A 38 -33.48 -32.39 -13.29
N GLY A 39 -32.69 -31.97 -12.30
CA GLY A 39 -32.79 -30.62 -11.73
C GLY A 39 -32.25 -29.58 -12.72
N PRO A 40 -32.77 -28.34 -12.70
CA PRO A 40 -32.33 -27.30 -13.59
C PRO A 40 -30.83 -27.03 -13.35
N SER A 41 -30.06 -27.10 -14.43
CA SER A 41 -28.66 -26.66 -14.47
C SER A 41 -28.61 -25.18 -14.08
N LEU A 42 -28.26 -24.90 -12.84
CA LEU A 42 -27.85 -23.58 -12.43
C LEU A 42 -26.50 -23.30 -13.08
N ASN A 43 -26.51 -22.68 -14.25
CA ASN A 43 -25.37 -21.93 -14.76
C ASN A 43 -25.13 -20.75 -13.81
N GLY A 44 -24.66 -21.05 -12.62
CA GLY A 44 -24.11 -20.07 -11.72
C GLY A 44 -22.80 -19.59 -12.32
N ALA A 45 -22.81 -18.38 -12.89
CA ALA A 45 -21.57 -17.66 -13.08
C ALA A 45 -20.80 -17.72 -11.74
N ALA A 46 -19.61 -18.32 -11.75
CA ALA A 46 -18.78 -18.40 -10.57
C ALA A 46 -18.69 -17.02 -9.96
N ALA A 47 -19.00 -16.90 -8.68
CA ALA A 47 -18.85 -15.63 -7.97
C ALA A 47 -17.40 -15.14 -8.24
N PRO A 48 -17.21 -13.85 -8.57
CA PRO A 48 -15.88 -13.33 -8.88
C PRO A 48 -14.95 -13.64 -7.73
N SER A 49 -13.80 -14.23 -8.07
CA SER A 49 -12.82 -14.69 -7.08
C SER A 49 -12.32 -13.48 -6.27
N SER A 50 -12.58 -13.46 -4.97
CA SER A 50 -11.99 -12.50 -4.03
C SER A 50 -10.54 -12.85 -3.65
N VAL A 51 -9.94 -13.82 -4.34
CA VAL A 51 -8.57 -14.30 -4.06
C VAL A 51 -7.57 -13.25 -4.49
N THR A 52 -6.74 -12.84 -3.53
CA THR A 52 -5.57 -12.00 -3.80
C THR A 52 -4.40 -12.90 -4.21
N HIS A 53 -3.83 -12.60 -5.36
CA HIS A 53 -2.59 -13.21 -5.85
C HIS A 53 -1.39 -12.35 -5.50
N TYR A 54 -0.29 -12.99 -5.16
CA TYR A 54 1.00 -12.38 -4.83
C TYR A 54 1.97 -12.70 -5.95
N ARG A 55 2.38 -11.68 -6.69
CA ARG A 55 3.14 -11.85 -7.92
C ARG A 55 4.39 -10.99 -7.90
N THR A 56 5.34 -11.36 -8.75
CA THR A 56 6.55 -10.59 -9.00
C THR A 56 6.77 -10.44 -10.50
N LYS A 57 7.15 -9.25 -10.94
CA LYS A 57 7.49 -8.95 -12.32
C LYS A 57 8.84 -8.24 -12.36
N LYS A 58 9.71 -8.64 -13.29
CA LYS A 58 10.97 -7.95 -13.48
C LYS A 58 10.77 -6.75 -14.38
N VAL A 59 10.98 -5.54 -13.85
CA VAL A 59 10.89 -4.27 -14.55
C VAL A 59 12.25 -3.61 -14.50
N ASP A 60 12.85 -3.38 -15.65
CA ASP A 60 14.14 -2.73 -15.78
C ASP A 60 15.22 -3.31 -14.85
N GLY A 61 15.27 -4.63 -14.78
CA GLY A 61 16.22 -5.39 -13.96
C GLY A 61 15.81 -5.61 -12.49
N ILE A 62 14.80 -4.91 -11.99
CA ILE A 62 14.32 -4.95 -10.60
C ILE A 62 13.08 -5.83 -10.49
N ASN A 63 13.04 -6.74 -9.52
CA ASN A 63 11.85 -7.53 -9.22
C ASN A 63 10.85 -6.68 -8.43
N ILE A 64 9.76 -6.29 -9.05
CA ILE A 64 8.65 -5.57 -8.44
C ILE A 64 7.59 -6.58 -8.00
N PHE A 65 7.39 -6.68 -6.70
CA PHE A 65 6.28 -7.43 -6.14
C PHE A 65 4.99 -6.63 -6.24
N TYR A 66 3.88 -7.30 -6.47
CA TYR A 66 2.55 -6.69 -6.44
C TYR A 66 1.48 -7.67 -6.00
N ARG A 67 0.43 -7.12 -5.38
CA ARG A 67 -0.81 -7.84 -5.10
C ARG A 67 -1.77 -7.60 -6.24
N GLU A 68 -2.44 -8.65 -6.68
CA GLU A 68 -3.40 -8.61 -7.79
C GLU A 68 -4.66 -9.38 -7.42
N ALA A 69 -5.84 -8.81 -7.70
CA ALA A 69 -7.11 -9.48 -7.48
C ALA A 69 -8.18 -9.00 -8.46
N GLY A 70 -9.21 -9.82 -8.65
CA GLY A 70 -10.36 -9.53 -9.49
C GLY A 70 -10.19 -9.91 -10.97
N PRO A 71 -11.25 -9.74 -11.77
CA PRO A 71 -11.25 -10.13 -13.19
C PRO A 71 -10.33 -9.21 -14.00
N GLN A 72 -9.41 -9.77 -14.78
CA GLN A 72 -8.48 -9.00 -15.62
C GLN A 72 -9.17 -8.12 -16.68
N SER A 73 -10.40 -8.45 -17.07
CA SER A 73 -11.21 -7.66 -18.01
C SER A 73 -12.01 -6.53 -17.32
N ALA A 74 -11.94 -6.41 -16.00
CA ALA A 74 -12.63 -5.36 -15.25
C ALA A 74 -11.83 -4.04 -15.31
N PRO A 75 -12.48 -2.88 -14.99
CA PRO A 75 -11.77 -1.63 -14.84
C PRO A 75 -10.66 -1.74 -13.79
N VAL A 76 -9.48 -1.18 -14.10
CA VAL A 76 -8.31 -1.28 -13.23
C VAL A 76 -8.36 -0.25 -12.12
N VAL A 77 -8.00 -0.68 -10.90
CA VAL A 77 -7.72 0.19 -9.76
C VAL A 77 -6.27 -0.03 -9.32
N LEU A 78 -5.44 0.98 -9.50
CA LEU A 78 -4.05 1.01 -9.04
C LEU A 78 -4.00 1.58 -7.63
N LEU A 79 -3.38 0.86 -6.69
CA LEU A 79 -3.24 1.25 -5.28
C LEU A 79 -1.77 1.53 -4.97
N LEU A 80 -1.43 2.79 -4.67
CA LEU A 80 -0.07 3.27 -4.42
C LEU A 80 0.11 3.59 -2.94
N HIS A 81 0.95 2.81 -2.27
CA HIS A 81 1.22 2.90 -0.84
C HIS A 81 2.23 4.01 -0.50
N GLY A 82 2.40 4.27 0.79
CA GLY A 82 3.34 5.23 1.33
C GLY A 82 4.38 4.63 2.28
N PHE A 83 5.07 5.52 3.00
CA PHE A 83 6.01 5.20 4.06
C PHE A 83 5.29 4.99 5.40
N PRO A 84 5.71 4.06 6.27
CA PRO A 84 6.77 3.07 6.08
C PRO A 84 6.25 1.72 5.53
N THR A 85 5.02 1.67 5.07
CA THR A 85 4.29 0.45 4.72
C THR A 85 4.62 -0.05 3.30
N SER A 86 3.77 -0.91 2.79
CA SER A 86 3.83 -1.52 1.46
C SER A 86 2.39 -1.75 0.95
N SER A 87 2.22 -2.49 -0.13
CA SER A 87 0.89 -2.94 -0.56
C SER A 87 0.13 -3.73 0.53
N HIS A 88 0.80 -4.09 1.63
CA HIS A 88 0.19 -4.70 2.81
C HIS A 88 -0.93 -3.84 3.41
N MET A 89 -0.82 -2.51 3.37
CA MET A 89 -1.86 -1.61 3.86
C MET A 89 -3.22 -1.81 3.17
N PHE A 90 -3.19 -2.31 1.94
CA PHE A 90 -4.39 -2.56 1.13
C PHE A 90 -4.98 -3.96 1.27
N ARG A 91 -4.44 -4.81 2.16
CA ARG A 91 -4.84 -6.22 2.33
C ARG A 91 -6.34 -6.41 2.55
N ASN A 92 -7.01 -5.46 3.21
CA ASN A 92 -8.46 -5.48 3.47
C ASN A 92 -9.26 -4.75 2.36
N LEU A 93 -8.66 -3.76 1.69
CA LEU A 93 -9.31 -3.03 0.60
C LEU A 93 -9.35 -3.86 -0.69
N ILE A 94 -8.28 -4.59 -1.02
CA ILE A 94 -8.18 -5.40 -2.24
C ILE A 94 -9.37 -6.37 -2.37
N PRO A 95 -9.66 -7.27 -1.41
CA PRO A 95 -10.80 -8.17 -1.53
C PRO A 95 -12.16 -7.44 -1.57
N ALA A 96 -12.25 -6.27 -0.93
CA ALA A 96 -13.46 -5.46 -0.95
C ALA A 96 -13.76 -4.77 -2.30
N LEU A 97 -12.79 -4.73 -3.22
CA LEU A 97 -12.94 -4.16 -4.56
C LEU A 97 -12.93 -5.21 -5.67
N SER A 98 -12.34 -6.38 -5.43
CA SER A 98 -12.02 -7.39 -6.46
C SER A 98 -13.24 -8.09 -7.08
N ASP A 99 -14.43 -7.91 -6.54
CA ASP A 99 -15.68 -8.39 -7.15
C ASP A 99 -16.03 -7.64 -8.44
N ARG A 100 -15.54 -6.40 -8.61
CA ARG A 100 -15.89 -5.51 -9.72
C ARG A 100 -14.71 -4.91 -10.46
N TYR A 101 -13.52 -4.91 -9.85
CA TYR A 101 -12.35 -4.23 -10.36
C TYR A 101 -11.16 -5.18 -10.44
N HIS A 102 -10.30 -4.97 -11.43
CA HIS A 102 -8.97 -5.54 -11.46
C HIS A 102 -8.05 -4.65 -10.61
N VAL A 103 -7.70 -5.13 -9.41
CA VAL A 103 -6.95 -4.35 -8.43
C VAL A 103 -5.47 -4.73 -8.51
N ILE A 104 -4.60 -3.74 -8.60
CA ILE A 104 -3.14 -3.89 -8.66
C ILE A 104 -2.52 -2.99 -7.60
N ALA A 105 -1.70 -3.55 -6.73
CA ALA A 105 -1.02 -2.84 -5.65
C ALA A 105 0.47 -3.24 -5.62
N PRO A 106 1.37 -2.48 -6.26
CA PRO A 106 2.80 -2.75 -6.25
C PRO A 106 3.46 -2.33 -4.95
N ASP A 107 4.61 -2.98 -4.61
CA ASP A 107 5.58 -2.50 -3.63
C ASP A 107 6.71 -1.77 -4.37
N TYR A 108 7.17 -0.63 -3.84
CA TYR A 108 8.33 0.04 -4.41
C TYR A 108 9.64 -0.67 -4.03
N PRO A 109 10.75 -0.46 -4.79
CA PRO A 109 12.06 -0.94 -4.35
C PRO A 109 12.41 -0.47 -2.94
N GLY A 110 12.92 -1.38 -2.11
CA GLY A 110 13.19 -1.09 -0.70
C GLY A 110 11.99 -1.26 0.24
N TYR A 111 10.79 -1.46 -0.31
CA TYR A 111 9.55 -1.68 0.44
C TYR A 111 8.99 -3.08 0.22
N GLY A 112 8.22 -3.55 1.19
CA GLY A 112 7.48 -4.81 1.09
C GLY A 112 8.35 -5.98 0.64
N GLN A 113 7.86 -6.66 -0.39
CA GLN A 113 8.49 -7.85 -0.97
C GLN A 113 9.22 -7.57 -2.30
N SER A 114 9.28 -6.30 -2.73
CA SER A 114 10.11 -5.91 -3.88
C SER A 114 11.59 -5.97 -3.55
N ASP A 115 12.42 -6.02 -4.61
CA ASP A 115 13.87 -5.97 -4.46
C ASP A 115 14.30 -4.70 -3.69
N MET A 116 15.41 -4.84 -2.98
CA MET A 116 16.11 -3.75 -2.33
C MET A 116 17.54 -3.68 -2.87
N PRO A 117 17.74 -3.15 -4.09
CA PRO A 117 19.08 -3.08 -4.69
C PRO A 117 20.00 -2.17 -3.89
N ASP A 118 21.32 -2.48 -3.98
CA ASP A 118 22.34 -1.68 -3.32
C ASP A 118 22.33 -0.24 -3.84
N ARG A 119 22.39 0.73 -2.93
CA ARG A 119 22.43 2.18 -3.21
C ARG A 119 23.61 2.60 -4.11
N ALA A 120 24.68 1.82 -4.16
CA ALA A 120 25.78 2.05 -5.09
C ALA A 120 25.38 1.82 -6.56
N ASN A 121 24.36 1.02 -6.81
CA ASN A 121 23.90 0.62 -8.16
C ASN A 121 22.48 1.06 -8.48
N PHE A 122 21.78 1.67 -7.52
CA PHE A 122 20.38 2.09 -7.68
C PHE A 122 20.13 3.39 -6.92
N THR A 123 19.62 4.39 -7.62
CA THR A 123 19.24 5.66 -7.01
C THR A 123 17.77 5.61 -6.59
N TYR A 124 17.52 5.72 -5.29
CA TYR A 124 16.19 5.73 -4.72
C TYR A 124 15.57 7.12 -4.82
N THR A 125 14.67 7.31 -5.80
CA THR A 125 13.96 8.57 -6.04
C THR A 125 12.50 8.30 -6.38
N PHE A 126 11.63 9.30 -6.19
CA PHE A 126 10.24 9.22 -6.62
C PHE A 126 10.08 9.13 -8.14
N ASP A 127 11.01 9.75 -8.90
CA ASP A 127 11.05 9.59 -10.34
C ASP A 127 11.27 8.13 -10.73
N ARG A 128 12.27 7.49 -10.10
CA ARG A 128 12.57 6.09 -10.36
C ARG A 128 11.44 5.15 -9.95
N PHE A 129 10.76 5.43 -8.85
CA PHE A 129 9.57 4.66 -8.45
C PHE A 129 8.45 4.81 -9.48
N GLY A 130 8.19 6.03 -9.96
CA GLY A 130 7.22 6.29 -11.02
C GLY A 130 7.52 5.52 -12.30
N GLU A 131 8.78 5.52 -12.76
CA GLU A 131 9.24 4.78 -13.94
C GLU A 131 9.00 3.26 -13.80
N LEU A 132 9.34 2.69 -12.64
CA LEU A 132 9.17 1.26 -12.40
C LEU A 132 7.71 0.84 -12.31
N VAL A 133 6.85 1.67 -11.69
CA VAL A 133 5.41 1.40 -11.65
C VAL A 133 4.81 1.53 -13.05
N ASP A 134 5.19 2.53 -13.83
CA ASP A 134 4.74 2.69 -15.22
C ASP A 134 5.16 1.48 -16.08
N GLY A 135 6.43 1.07 -15.98
CA GLY A 135 6.93 -0.12 -16.66
C GLY A 135 6.23 -1.42 -16.23
N LEU A 136 5.82 -1.55 -14.96
CA LEU A 136 4.99 -2.66 -14.49
C LEU A 136 3.63 -2.64 -15.18
N LEU A 137 2.97 -1.48 -15.20
CA LEU A 137 1.64 -1.32 -15.82
C LEU A 137 1.69 -1.63 -17.33
N ASP A 138 2.73 -1.18 -18.03
CA ASP A 138 2.94 -1.50 -19.46
C ASP A 138 3.10 -3.00 -19.69
N GLN A 139 3.90 -3.70 -18.85
CA GLN A 139 4.08 -5.16 -18.95
C GLN A 139 2.83 -5.93 -18.57
N LEU A 140 1.89 -5.36 -17.81
CA LEU A 140 0.59 -5.94 -17.49
C LEU A 140 -0.49 -5.57 -18.51
N GLY A 141 -0.16 -4.75 -19.52
CA GLY A 141 -1.11 -4.29 -20.54
C GLY A 141 -2.15 -3.31 -20.00
N VAL A 142 -1.85 -2.63 -18.89
CA VAL A 142 -2.77 -1.68 -18.24
C VAL A 142 -2.61 -0.31 -18.90
N VAL A 143 -3.62 0.10 -19.65
CA VAL A 143 -3.63 1.37 -20.41
C VAL A 143 -4.46 2.46 -19.73
N ARG A 144 -5.39 2.11 -18.84
CA ARG A 144 -6.21 3.07 -18.08
C ARG A 144 -6.53 2.52 -16.69
N TYR A 145 -6.57 3.39 -15.69
CA TYR A 145 -6.83 3.01 -14.29
C TYR A 145 -7.42 4.15 -13.48
N ALA A 146 -8.25 3.83 -12.50
CA ALA A 146 -8.48 4.68 -11.35
C ALA A 146 -7.29 4.53 -10.40
N MET A 147 -6.79 5.62 -9.85
CA MET A 147 -5.59 5.62 -9.03
C MET A 147 -5.88 6.04 -7.60
N TYR A 148 -5.49 5.19 -6.67
CA TYR A 148 -5.48 5.50 -5.24
C TYR A 148 -4.07 5.88 -4.83
N VAL A 149 -3.93 7.03 -4.17
CA VAL A 149 -2.65 7.51 -3.68
C VAL A 149 -2.72 7.79 -2.18
N MET A 150 -1.68 7.39 -1.46
CA MET A 150 -1.51 7.66 -0.03
C MET A 150 -0.04 7.96 0.25
N ASP A 151 0.26 9.03 0.99
CA ASP A 151 1.62 9.40 1.41
C ASP A 151 2.61 9.44 0.22
N TYR A 152 3.68 8.61 0.17
CA TYR A 152 4.59 8.48 -0.97
C TYR A 152 3.92 7.99 -2.24
N GLY A 153 2.76 7.36 -2.14
CA GLY A 153 1.95 7.03 -3.31
C GLY A 153 1.49 8.26 -4.08
N ALA A 154 1.36 9.42 -3.42
CA ALA A 154 1.00 10.67 -4.09
C ALA A 154 2.12 11.17 -5.02
N PRO A 155 3.38 11.39 -4.60
CA PRO A 155 4.45 11.77 -5.51
C PRO A 155 4.70 10.76 -6.64
N VAL A 156 4.56 9.46 -6.40
CA VAL A 156 4.63 8.44 -7.46
C VAL A 156 3.47 8.58 -8.43
N GLY A 157 2.24 8.68 -7.91
CA GLY A 157 1.03 8.81 -8.71
C GLY A 157 0.99 10.11 -9.55
N TRP A 158 1.50 11.20 -9.00
CA TRP A 158 1.57 12.47 -9.77
C TRP A 158 2.51 12.36 -10.96
N ARG A 159 3.63 11.65 -10.84
CA ARG A 159 4.53 11.39 -11.98
C ARG A 159 3.85 10.56 -13.07
N LEU A 160 3.09 9.53 -12.68
CA LEU A 160 2.28 8.76 -13.63
C LEU A 160 1.24 9.64 -14.33
N ALA A 161 0.53 10.49 -13.57
CA ALA A 161 -0.51 11.37 -14.09
C ALA A 161 0.05 12.47 -15.01
N LEU A 162 1.23 12.98 -14.74
CA LEU A 162 1.90 13.96 -15.59
C LEU A 162 2.45 13.33 -16.87
N LYS A 163 2.98 12.11 -16.78
CA LYS A 163 3.53 11.38 -17.93
C LYS A 163 2.43 10.89 -18.89
N HIS A 164 1.32 10.37 -18.32
CA HIS A 164 0.23 9.74 -19.05
C HIS A 164 -1.14 10.23 -18.53
N PRO A 165 -1.48 11.51 -18.72
CA PRO A 165 -2.69 12.08 -18.16
C PRO A 165 -3.99 11.41 -18.64
N GLU A 166 -3.98 10.82 -19.83
CA GLU A 166 -5.10 10.09 -20.44
C GLU A 166 -5.35 8.73 -19.80
N ARG A 167 -4.37 8.16 -19.09
CA ARG A 167 -4.51 6.86 -18.42
C ARG A 167 -5.30 6.95 -17.12
N VAL A 168 -5.33 8.10 -16.46
CA VAL A 168 -5.98 8.29 -15.16
C VAL A 168 -7.46 8.60 -15.34
N THR A 169 -8.32 7.65 -14.98
CA THR A 169 -9.78 7.77 -15.12
C THR A 169 -10.45 8.42 -13.90
N ALA A 170 -9.89 8.24 -12.71
CA ALA A 170 -10.36 8.82 -11.46
C ALA A 170 -9.22 8.81 -10.42
N LEU A 171 -9.32 9.69 -9.43
CA LEU A 171 -8.38 9.78 -8.31
C LEU A 171 -9.07 9.48 -6.98
N ILE A 172 -8.39 8.71 -6.13
CA ILE A 172 -8.73 8.56 -4.71
C ILE A 172 -7.49 9.02 -3.93
N VAL A 173 -7.65 10.02 -3.08
CA VAL A 173 -6.54 10.62 -2.34
C VAL A 173 -6.78 10.43 -0.84
N GLN A 174 -5.92 9.63 -0.23
CA GLN A 174 -5.82 9.50 1.23
C GLN A 174 -4.52 10.14 1.68
N ASN A 175 -4.60 11.21 2.47
CA ASN A 175 -3.43 11.84 3.12
C ASN A 175 -2.21 11.94 2.19
N GLY A 176 -2.44 12.42 0.96
CA GLY A 176 -1.46 12.55 -0.12
C GLY A 176 -1.37 14.01 -0.62
N ASN A 177 -0.19 14.61 -0.54
CA ASN A 177 0.00 16.00 -0.88
C ASN A 177 0.19 16.25 -2.39
N ALA A 178 -0.40 17.38 -2.85
CA ALA A 178 -0.11 18.07 -4.10
C ALA A 178 0.01 19.59 -3.88
N TYR A 179 0.13 20.00 -2.61
CA TYR A 179 0.14 21.40 -2.16
C TYR A 179 1.05 21.55 -0.95
N GLU A 180 1.75 22.68 -0.85
CA GLU A 180 2.67 22.95 0.26
C GLU A 180 1.95 23.11 1.60
N GLU A 181 0.68 23.50 1.58
CA GLU A 181 -0.14 23.71 2.78
C GLU A 181 -0.25 22.47 3.66
N GLY A 182 -0.05 21.28 3.11
CA GLY A 182 -0.03 20.01 3.83
C GLY A 182 1.30 19.67 4.52
N LEU A 183 2.34 20.49 4.35
CA LEU A 183 3.66 20.27 4.95
C LEU A 183 3.83 21.22 6.15
N LYS A 184 3.45 20.78 7.35
CA LYS A 184 3.52 21.59 8.59
C LYS A 184 4.72 21.19 9.46
N GLU A 185 4.60 21.33 10.77
CA GLU A 185 5.70 21.22 11.75
C GLU A 185 6.42 19.87 11.73
N PHE A 186 5.71 18.79 11.45
CA PHE A 186 6.32 17.47 11.30
C PHE A 186 7.46 17.47 10.26
N TRP A 187 7.34 18.31 9.24
CA TRP A 187 8.29 18.39 8.13
C TRP A 187 9.51 19.29 8.41
N ASN A 188 9.54 20.01 9.55
CA ASN A 188 10.63 20.93 9.85
C ASN A 188 12.02 20.27 9.87
N PRO A 189 12.26 19.10 10.51
CA PRO A 189 13.57 18.46 10.45
C PRO A 189 13.93 17.95 9.04
N ILE A 190 12.94 17.53 8.26
CA ILE A 190 13.14 17.11 6.88
C ILE A 190 13.51 18.32 6.01
N ARG A 191 12.82 19.46 6.18
CA ARG A 191 13.16 20.73 5.48
C ARG A 191 14.56 21.24 5.86
N ALA A 192 14.97 21.09 7.12
CA ALA A 192 16.32 21.42 7.53
C ALA A 192 17.35 20.57 6.78
N TYR A 193 17.08 19.27 6.59
CA TYR A 193 17.93 18.37 5.81
C TYR A 193 17.93 18.72 4.30
N TRP A 194 16.83 19.25 3.76
CA TRP A 194 16.80 19.73 2.36
C TRP A 194 17.66 20.96 2.15
N SER A 195 17.67 21.89 3.12
CA SER A 195 18.43 23.15 3.01
C SER A 195 19.91 22.98 3.31
N ASP A 196 20.26 22.06 4.21
CA ASP A 196 21.63 21.69 4.55
C ASP A 196 21.74 20.16 4.62
N HIS A 197 22.21 19.55 3.54
CA HIS A 197 22.41 18.09 3.40
C HIS A 197 23.57 17.58 4.23
N SER A 198 23.72 18.08 5.47
CA SER A 198 24.78 17.71 6.39
C SER A 198 24.48 16.37 7.07
N GLU A 199 25.56 15.71 7.53
CA GLU A 199 25.46 14.48 8.32
C GLU A 199 24.71 14.71 9.64
N ALA A 200 24.78 15.91 10.21
CA ALA A 200 24.04 16.26 11.42
C ALA A 200 22.53 16.22 11.22
N HIS A 201 22.03 16.86 10.14
CA HIS A 201 20.61 16.81 9.79
C HIS A 201 20.17 15.42 9.36
N ARG A 202 21.02 14.68 8.61
CA ARG A 202 20.77 13.28 8.27
C ARG A 202 20.56 12.43 9.51
N LYS A 203 21.44 12.53 10.51
CA LYS A 203 21.34 11.80 11.78
C LYS A 203 20.06 12.13 12.56
N ALA A 204 19.63 13.38 12.53
CA ALA A 204 18.40 13.82 13.21
C ALA A 204 17.17 13.12 12.64
N LEU A 205 17.19 12.66 11.39
CA LEU A 205 16.04 11.99 10.74
C LEU A 205 15.92 10.49 11.08
N TYR A 206 16.94 9.84 11.68
CA TYR A 206 16.81 8.43 12.03
C TYR A 206 15.68 8.13 13.02
N VAL A 207 15.23 9.12 13.78
CA VAL A 207 14.03 8.99 14.61
C VAL A 207 12.78 8.64 13.78
N LEU A 208 12.73 9.03 12.51
CA LEU A 208 11.58 8.77 11.63
C LEU A 208 11.46 7.31 11.21
N VAL A 209 12.55 6.55 11.29
CA VAL A 209 12.59 5.10 11.01
C VAL A 209 12.61 4.25 12.27
N ALA A 210 12.51 4.87 13.46
CA ALA A 210 12.49 4.19 14.74
C ALA A 210 11.13 3.52 15.01
N PRO A 211 11.08 2.40 15.78
CA PRO A 211 9.85 1.67 16.09
C PRO A 211 8.75 2.53 16.69
N GLU A 212 9.12 3.49 17.53
CA GLU A 212 8.17 4.42 18.18
C GLU A 212 7.49 5.31 17.15
N THR A 213 8.22 5.78 16.15
CA THR A 213 7.67 6.62 15.08
C THR A 213 6.82 5.78 14.12
N THR A 214 7.25 4.57 13.78
CA THR A 214 6.41 3.64 12.99
C THR A 214 5.09 3.39 13.70
N LYS A 215 5.11 3.05 14.99
CA LYS A 215 3.88 2.90 15.79
C LYS A 215 3.06 4.19 15.82
N PHE A 216 3.70 5.35 16.02
CA PHE A 216 3.00 6.65 16.04
C PHE A 216 2.27 6.94 14.74
N GLN A 217 2.82 6.57 13.58
CA GLN A 217 2.16 6.76 12.29
C GLN A 217 0.82 6.01 12.23
N TYR A 218 0.72 4.83 12.85
CA TYR A 218 -0.52 4.05 12.93
C TYR A 218 -1.49 4.56 13.99
N THR A 219 -0.99 5.05 15.12
CA THR A 219 -1.83 5.33 16.30
C THR A 219 -2.08 6.82 16.54
N GLY A 220 -1.24 7.68 15.95
CA GLY A 220 -1.36 9.14 16.11
C GLY A 220 -2.63 9.68 15.44
N GLY A 221 -3.47 10.38 16.23
CA GLY A 221 -4.73 10.94 15.76
C GLY A 221 -5.92 9.96 15.73
N VAL A 222 -5.70 8.70 16.11
CA VAL A 222 -6.75 7.68 16.20
C VAL A 222 -7.46 7.79 17.54
N SER A 223 -8.79 7.84 17.54
CA SER A 223 -9.60 7.98 18.75
C SER A 223 -9.68 6.70 19.58
N ASP A 224 -9.67 5.55 18.93
CA ASP A 224 -9.71 4.21 19.54
C ASP A 224 -8.59 3.34 18.97
N VAL A 225 -7.43 3.38 19.61
CA VAL A 225 -6.23 2.63 19.21
C VAL A 225 -6.44 1.11 19.28
N SER A 226 -7.43 0.62 20.05
CA SER A 226 -7.73 -0.80 20.12
C SER A 226 -8.22 -1.39 18.79
N ARG A 227 -8.64 -0.56 17.84
CA ARG A 227 -9.02 -0.95 16.47
C ARG A 227 -7.83 -1.16 15.54
N ILE A 228 -6.62 -0.75 15.94
CA ILE A 228 -5.40 -0.92 15.12
C ILE A 228 -4.68 -2.19 15.54
N SER A 229 -4.52 -3.15 14.62
CA SER A 229 -3.71 -4.34 14.89
C SER A 229 -2.24 -3.97 15.08
N PRO A 230 -1.60 -4.42 16.17
CA PRO A 230 -0.17 -4.22 16.36
C PRO A 230 0.69 -4.91 15.28
N ASP A 231 0.15 -5.94 14.61
CA ASP A 231 0.85 -6.63 13.52
C ASP A 231 1.26 -5.68 12.39
N ASN A 232 0.52 -4.58 12.20
CA ASN A 232 0.79 -3.60 11.15
C ASN A 232 2.16 -2.95 11.32
N TRP A 233 2.36 -2.27 12.46
CA TRP A 233 3.65 -1.58 12.69
C TRP A 233 4.79 -2.53 13.00
N VAL A 234 4.50 -3.72 13.56
CA VAL A 234 5.52 -4.76 13.76
C VAL A 234 6.01 -5.30 12.42
N HIS A 235 5.08 -5.57 11.50
CA HIS A 235 5.42 -6.02 10.13
C HIS A 235 6.24 -4.96 9.38
N ASP A 236 5.79 -3.72 9.37
CA ASP A 236 6.46 -2.65 8.64
C ASP A 236 7.83 -2.32 9.26
N GLN A 237 7.93 -2.31 10.60
CA GLN A 237 9.22 -2.11 11.27
C GLN A 237 10.22 -3.21 10.93
N ALA A 238 9.79 -4.47 10.89
CA ALA A 238 10.67 -5.57 10.50
C ALA A 238 11.24 -5.41 9.08
N LEU A 239 10.49 -4.77 8.19
CA LEU A 239 10.96 -4.44 6.83
C LEU A 239 11.87 -3.22 6.81
N LEU A 240 11.60 -2.21 7.64
CA LEU A 240 12.50 -1.06 7.81
C LEU A 240 13.85 -1.44 8.43
N ASP A 241 13.86 -2.41 9.33
CA ASP A 241 15.06 -2.89 10.03
C ASP A 241 15.96 -3.75 9.13
N ARG A 242 15.57 -4.01 7.88
CA ARG A 242 16.47 -4.70 6.93
C ARG A 242 17.77 -3.92 6.77
N PRO A 243 18.94 -4.60 6.78
CA PRO A 243 20.23 -3.94 6.64
C PRO A 243 20.30 -3.00 5.42
N GLY A 244 20.64 -1.74 5.66
CA GLY A 244 20.72 -0.69 4.63
C GLY A 244 19.42 0.03 4.33
N ASN A 245 18.25 -0.42 4.82
CA ASN A 245 16.98 0.24 4.50
C ASN A 245 16.86 1.62 5.15
N ALA A 246 17.33 1.82 6.37
CA ALA A 246 17.32 3.14 6.99
C ALA A 246 18.03 4.19 6.11
N GLU A 247 19.14 3.81 5.46
CA GLU A 247 19.87 4.70 4.56
C GLU A 247 19.05 5.03 3.29
N ILE A 248 18.30 4.06 2.77
CA ILE A 248 17.37 4.26 1.65
C ILE A 248 16.30 5.27 2.05
N GLN A 249 15.77 5.18 3.26
CA GLN A 249 14.76 6.13 3.73
C GLN A 249 15.33 7.54 3.87
N MET A 250 16.59 7.69 4.32
CA MET A 250 17.26 9.00 4.35
C MET A 250 17.40 9.60 2.95
N ASP A 251 17.71 8.79 1.95
CA ASP A 251 17.78 9.25 0.55
C ASP A 251 16.39 9.70 0.06
N LEU A 252 15.33 8.96 0.38
CA LEU A 252 13.95 9.31 0.01
C LEU A 252 13.44 10.54 0.75
N PHE A 253 13.76 10.73 2.04
CA PHE A 253 13.46 11.97 2.76
C PHE A 253 14.13 13.17 2.11
N TYR A 254 15.37 12.99 1.62
CA TYR A 254 16.04 14.06 0.87
C TYR A 254 15.44 14.26 -0.52
N ASP A 255 15.11 13.18 -1.24
CA ASP A 255 14.51 13.26 -2.57
C ASP A 255 13.10 13.87 -2.54
N TYR A 256 12.38 13.78 -1.42
CA TYR A 256 11.02 14.35 -1.31
C TYR A 256 10.97 15.84 -1.67
N ARG A 257 12.07 16.59 -1.50
CA ARG A 257 12.17 18.01 -1.92
C ARG A 257 11.86 18.22 -3.39
N THR A 258 12.08 17.20 -4.24
CA THR A 258 11.83 17.28 -5.70
C THR A 258 10.33 17.33 -6.04
N ASN A 259 9.46 16.97 -5.07
CA ASN A 259 8.02 17.01 -5.25
C ASN A 259 7.46 18.44 -5.19
N LEU A 260 8.08 19.33 -4.42
CA LEU A 260 7.58 20.70 -4.25
C LEU A 260 7.60 21.49 -5.57
N PRO A 261 8.71 21.51 -6.34
CA PRO A 261 8.72 22.15 -7.66
C PRO A 261 7.75 21.50 -8.67
N LEU A 262 7.36 20.23 -8.46
CA LEU A 262 6.42 19.52 -9.31
C LEU A 262 4.95 19.90 -9.03
N TYR A 263 4.62 20.41 -7.84
CA TYR A 263 3.24 20.72 -7.47
C TYR A 263 2.53 21.68 -8.43
N PRO A 264 3.15 22.76 -8.93
CA PRO A 264 2.50 23.62 -9.93
C PRO A 264 2.07 22.88 -11.21
N GLU A 265 2.86 21.90 -11.67
CA GLU A 265 2.52 21.08 -12.84
C GLU A 265 1.37 20.11 -12.53
N VAL A 266 1.37 19.49 -11.34
CA VAL A 266 0.28 18.64 -10.86
C VAL A 266 -1.01 19.44 -10.74
N GLN A 267 -0.96 20.65 -10.20
CA GLN A 267 -2.12 21.54 -10.10
C GLN A 267 -2.62 21.98 -11.50
N ALA A 268 -1.69 22.21 -12.44
CA ALA A 268 -2.05 22.48 -13.83
C ALA A 268 -2.72 21.26 -14.49
N TYR A 269 -2.22 20.04 -14.21
CA TYR A 269 -2.88 18.81 -14.64
C TYR A 269 -4.30 18.72 -14.08
N PHE A 270 -4.52 18.98 -12.79
CA PHE A 270 -5.86 18.97 -12.18
C PHE A 270 -6.80 19.97 -12.88
N ARG A 271 -6.35 21.20 -13.12
CA ARG A 271 -7.15 22.21 -13.82
C ARG A 271 -7.49 21.81 -15.25
N ARG A 272 -6.54 21.19 -15.95
CA ARG A 272 -6.70 20.85 -17.37
C ARG A 272 -7.56 19.61 -17.58
N TYR A 273 -7.29 18.52 -16.84
CA TYR A 273 -7.90 17.21 -17.09
C TYR A 273 -9.13 16.92 -16.22
N GLN A 274 -9.26 17.62 -15.10
CA GLN A 274 -10.42 17.53 -14.21
C GLN A 274 -10.81 16.09 -13.86
N PRO A 275 -9.89 15.19 -13.47
CA PRO A 275 -10.23 13.83 -13.11
C PRO A 275 -11.25 13.85 -11.96
N PRO A 276 -12.34 13.06 -12.02
CA PRO A 276 -13.19 12.84 -10.86
C PRO A 276 -12.33 12.44 -9.67
N THR A 277 -12.53 13.05 -8.52
CA THR A 277 -11.64 12.86 -7.37
C THR A 277 -12.43 12.63 -6.09
N LEU A 278 -12.08 11.57 -5.37
CA LEU A 278 -12.52 11.30 -4.01
C LEU A 278 -11.36 11.61 -3.05
N ILE A 279 -11.60 12.49 -2.11
CA ILE A 279 -10.69 12.75 -0.98
C ILE A 279 -11.27 12.08 0.26
N VAL A 280 -10.52 11.14 0.81
CA VAL A 280 -10.79 10.47 2.09
C VAL A 280 -9.56 10.70 2.97
N TRP A 281 -9.64 11.66 3.89
CA TRP A 281 -8.46 12.16 4.59
C TRP A 281 -8.64 12.02 6.09
N GLY A 282 -7.68 11.37 6.77
CA GLY A 282 -7.63 11.32 8.23
C GLY A 282 -7.37 12.73 8.78
N LYS A 283 -8.42 13.36 9.35
CA LYS A 283 -8.39 14.78 9.74
C LYS A 283 -7.41 15.10 10.87
N ASN A 284 -7.05 14.09 11.67
CA ASN A 284 -6.15 14.22 12.82
C ASN A 284 -4.69 13.83 12.49
N ASP A 285 -4.38 13.58 11.23
CA ASP A 285 -3.03 13.25 10.78
C ASP A 285 -2.06 14.38 11.12
N LYS A 286 -0.94 14.03 11.77
CA LYS A 286 0.12 14.95 12.15
C LYS A 286 1.24 15.04 11.10
N ILE A 287 1.28 14.09 10.16
CA ILE A 287 2.27 14.01 9.09
C ILE A 287 1.81 14.83 7.90
N PHE A 288 0.59 14.56 7.43
CA PHE A 288 -0.11 15.31 6.39
C PHE A 288 -1.45 15.82 6.92
N PRO A 289 -1.46 16.95 7.65
CA PRO A 289 -2.70 17.51 8.22
C PRO A 289 -3.71 17.88 7.12
N ALA A 290 -4.97 18.01 7.55
CA ALA A 290 -6.10 18.30 6.66
C ALA A 290 -5.94 19.58 5.83
N ASP A 291 -5.02 20.46 6.23
CA ASP A 291 -4.62 21.65 5.45
C ASP A 291 -4.17 21.27 4.03
N GLY A 292 -3.59 20.07 3.84
CA GLY A 292 -3.21 19.54 2.52
C GLY A 292 -4.39 19.05 1.68
N ALA A 293 -5.53 18.73 2.31
CA ALA A 293 -6.71 18.25 1.62
C ALA A 293 -7.56 19.36 0.98
N TYR A 294 -7.72 20.48 1.68
CA TYR A 294 -8.60 21.57 1.24
C TYR A 294 -8.21 22.18 -0.12
N PRO A 295 -6.91 22.39 -0.42
CA PRO A 295 -6.49 23.03 -1.66
C PRO A 295 -6.90 22.29 -2.94
N TYR A 296 -7.14 20.99 -2.90
CA TYR A 296 -7.64 20.24 -4.06
C TYR A 296 -8.91 20.84 -4.67
N LYS A 297 -9.78 21.45 -3.82
CA LYS A 297 -11.02 22.12 -4.26
C LYS A 297 -10.77 23.39 -5.06
N ARG A 298 -9.56 23.94 -5.07
CA ARG A 298 -9.21 25.12 -5.89
C ARG A 298 -9.06 24.76 -7.36
N ASP A 299 -8.53 23.55 -7.63
CA ASP A 299 -8.12 23.14 -8.95
C ASP A 299 -9.05 22.07 -9.57
N LEU A 300 -9.82 21.36 -8.74
CA LEU A 300 -10.73 20.30 -9.16
C LEU A 300 -12.20 20.69 -8.91
N ARG A 301 -13.06 20.48 -9.90
CA ARG A 301 -14.51 20.82 -9.84
C ARG A 301 -15.37 19.67 -9.34
N LYS A 302 -14.98 18.43 -9.61
CA LYS A 302 -15.71 17.20 -9.23
C LYS A 302 -14.98 16.50 -8.10
N VAL A 303 -15.09 17.02 -6.88
CA VAL A 303 -14.44 16.49 -5.69
C VAL A 303 -15.51 16.02 -4.71
N GLU A 304 -15.48 14.72 -4.38
CA GLU A 304 -16.15 14.18 -3.19
C GLU A 304 -15.15 14.29 -2.03
N PHE A 305 -15.54 14.96 -0.94
CA PHE A 305 -14.60 15.37 0.09
C PHE A 305 -15.05 14.90 1.46
N HIS A 306 -14.28 14.01 2.07
CA HIS A 306 -14.56 13.41 3.37
C HIS A 306 -13.34 13.52 4.28
N LEU A 307 -13.51 14.22 5.41
CA LEU A 307 -12.55 14.20 6.52
C LEU A 307 -12.99 13.12 7.51
N ILE A 308 -12.19 12.08 7.62
CA ILE A 308 -12.44 10.92 8.47
C ILE A 308 -11.84 11.17 9.84
N ASP A 309 -12.54 10.82 10.91
CA ASP A 309 -12.09 11.04 12.30
C ASP A 309 -11.05 9.99 12.72
N THR A 310 -9.87 10.10 12.14
CA THR A 310 -8.72 9.22 12.38
C THR A 310 -7.41 9.91 12.00
N GLY A 311 -6.29 9.20 12.17
CA GLY A 311 -4.94 9.61 11.81
C GLY A 311 -4.55 9.28 10.38
N HIS A 312 -3.25 9.00 10.20
CA HIS A 312 -2.59 8.83 8.90
C HIS A 312 -3.05 7.56 8.16
N PHE A 313 -3.09 6.41 8.84
CA PHE A 313 -3.48 5.12 8.25
C PHE A 313 -4.98 4.84 8.38
N ALA A 314 -5.81 5.72 7.81
CA ALA A 314 -7.26 5.69 7.96
C ALA A 314 -7.92 4.34 7.57
N LEU A 315 -7.34 3.58 6.64
CA LEU A 315 -7.84 2.24 6.28
C LEU A 315 -7.72 1.21 7.40
N GLU A 316 -6.92 1.46 8.44
CA GLU A 316 -6.72 0.49 9.50
C GLU A 316 -7.87 0.47 10.51
N ASP A 317 -8.44 1.62 10.84
CA ASP A 317 -9.52 1.72 11.83
C ASP A 317 -10.87 2.19 11.26
N ARG A 318 -10.90 2.73 10.04
CA ARG A 318 -12.07 3.29 9.36
C ARG A 318 -12.37 2.65 8.00
N ALA A 319 -11.89 1.44 7.75
CA ALA A 319 -12.22 0.73 6.50
C ALA A 319 -13.73 0.56 6.30
N ASP A 320 -14.47 0.36 7.39
CA ASP A 320 -15.93 0.24 7.40
C ASP A 320 -16.64 1.51 6.90
N GLU A 321 -16.06 2.69 7.11
CA GLU A 321 -16.53 3.97 6.58
C GLU A 321 -16.00 4.24 5.17
N MET A 322 -14.71 4.00 4.93
CA MET A 322 -14.04 4.36 3.69
C MET A 322 -14.39 3.45 2.51
N VAL A 323 -14.49 2.12 2.73
CA VAL A 323 -14.77 1.17 1.65
C VAL A 323 -16.10 1.46 0.92
N PRO A 324 -17.22 1.73 1.60
CA PRO A 324 -18.45 2.13 0.93
C PRO A 324 -18.31 3.40 0.08
N LEU A 325 -17.60 4.43 0.57
CA LEU A 325 -17.35 5.67 -0.18
C LEU A 325 -16.52 5.38 -1.45
N ILE A 326 -15.44 4.61 -1.32
CA ILE A 326 -14.56 4.22 -2.43
C ILE A 326 -15.35 3.42 -3.47
N ARG A 327 -16.13 2.42 -3.06
CA ARG A 327 -16.93 1.60 -3.98
C ARG A 327 -17.98 2.42 -4.71
N ALA A 328 -18.68 3.29 -4.01
CA ALA A 328 -19.70 4.16 -4.61
C ALA A 328 -19.08 5.15 -5.61
N PHE A 329 -17.93 5.73 -5.28
CA PHE A 329 -17.17 6.62 -6.16
C PHE A 329 -16.67 5.90 -7.43
N LEU A 330 -16.03 4.74 -7.28
CA LEU A 330 -15.53 3.94 -8.39
C LEU A 330 -16.65 3.46 -9.31
N ALA A 331 -17.81 3.09 -8.77
CA ALA A 331 -18.96 2.66 -9.57
C ALA A 331 -19.47 3.76 -10.52
N ARG A 332 -19.28 5.03 -10.17
CA ARG A 332 -19.68 6.18 -11.01
C ARG A 332 -18.59 6.63 -11.97
N ASN A 333 -17.31 6.38 -11.65
CA ASN A 333 -16.19 7.06 -12.29
C ASN A 333 -15.13 6.13 -12.90
N ALA A 334 -15.00 4.87 -12.46
CA ALA A 334 -14.10 3.89 -13.06
C ALA A 334 -14.77 3.31 -14.31
N THR A 335 -14.36 3.77 -15.46
CA THR A 335 -14.91 3.30 -16.77
C THR A 335 -14.12 2.07 -17.24
N ARG A 336 -14.82 1.15 -17.92
CA ARG A 336 -14.16 0.10 -18.72
C ARG A 336 -13.32 0.75 -19.82
N THR A 337 -12.17 0.15 -20.10
CA THR A 337 -11.30 0.47 -21.25
C THR A 337 -12.00 0.17 -22.56
#